data_aa000a63614cb881577d4b8aba57c68b
#
_entry.id   aa000a63614cb881577d4b8aba57c68b
#
_cell.length_a   1.000
_cell.length_b   1.000
_cell.length_c   1.000
_cell.angle_alpha   90.00
_cell.angle_beta   90.00
_cell.angle_gamma   90.00
#
_symmetry.space_group_name_H-M   'P 1'
#
loop_
_entity.id
_entity.type
_entity.pdbx_description
1 polymer ?
#
loop_
_entity_poly.entity_id
_entity_poly.type
_entity_poly.pdbx_seq_one_letter_code
_entity_poly.pdbx_strand_id
1 'polypeptide(L)'
;MRKRIGKVNKIILLFYAFLALFFFFILTITIKDKESKYLKEKKTAVLLADSAFKIVKAYRLNNGIPLDILNDPKETGLIGVPYSIITYEEVNLDLVKASLAANYAALFVELLREKKLKEDDSLIVYLDGSFPALNISLLSAIKILKLKPIIFLSVASVAYGANLPNFTFLEIMDTLNKAKIFDFNVDYALIGGYDQMGSGLSFEAREFIKEKVSFYKIKLITKEEKDIILAKFKNKPLIEIAYNKINPKKWKEEYEIKEELFKGRLFYEKRYSLFLTVCFLAILLIVLYLIIKYDLEYYLLKKKQEIYKEGV
;
A
#
# COMPACT_ATOMS: atom_id res chain seq x y z
N MET A 1 -42.77 43.90 13.88
CA MET A 1 -42.11 42.65 13.40
C MET A 1 -42.76 41.47 14.12
N ARG A 2 -43.70 40.77 13.52
CA ARG A 2 -44.31 39.57 14.14
C ARG A 2 -43.36 38.39 13.99
N LYS A 3 -42.82 37.90 15.12
CA LYS A 3 -42.14 36.63 15.20
C LYS A 3 -43.15 35.51 14.91
N ARG A 4 -43.23 35.01 13.70
CA ARG A 4 -43.90 33.74 13.44
C ARG A 4 -42.91 32.58 13.67
N ILE A 5 -43.17 31.80 14.70
CA ILE A 5 -42.67 30.45 14.80
C ILE A 5 -43.59 29.61 13.89
N GLY A 6 -43.38 29.71 12.58
CA GLY A 6 -44.18 29.03 11.56
C GLY A 6 -43.48 27.76 11.08
N LYS A 7 -44.24 26.68 10.89
CA LYS A 7 -43.75 25.48 10.20
C LYS A 7 -43.37 25.88 8.78
N VAL A 8 -42.13 25.64 8.39
CA VAL A 8 -41.67 25.85 7.01
C VAL A 8 -42.48 24.92 6.10
N ASN A 9 -42.97 25.44 4.96
CA ASN A 9 -43.78 24.68 4.02
C ASN A 9 -42.99 23.48 3.47
N LYS A 10 -43.62 22.31 3.45
CA LYS A 10 -43.02 21.05 2.94
C LYS A 10 -42.51 21.19 1.49
N ILE A 11 -43.20 22.00 0.64
CA ILE A 11 -42.80 22.22 -0.76
C ILE A 11 -41.49 23.02 -0.83
N ILE A 12 -41.32 24.04 0.03
CA ILE A 12 -40.09 24.83 0.08
C ILE A 12 -38.92 24.00 0.59
N LEU A 13 -39.17 23.15 1.60
CA LEU A 13 -38.18 22.20 2.08
C LEU A 13 -37.79 21.19 1.01
N LEU A 14 -38.77 20.67 0.24
CA LEU A 14 -38.50 19.77 -0.87
C LEU A 14 -37.64 20.41 -1.95
N PHE A 15 -37.97 21.67 -2.32
CA PHE A 15 -37.19 22.45 -3.28
C PHE A 15 -35.76 22.70 -2.79
N TYR A 16 -35.58 23.00 -1.50
CA TYR A 16 -34.26 23.20 -0.91
C TYR A 16 -33.44 21.89 -0.90
N ALA A 17 -34.08 20.75 -0.57
CA ALA A 17 -33.45 19.46 -0.64
C ALA A 17 -33.04 19.08 -2.08
N PHE A 18 -33.92 19.39 -3.05
CA PHE A 18 -33.59 19.17 -4.47
C PHE A 18 -32.40 20.04 -4.93
N LEU A 19 -32.35 21.29 -4.52
CA LEU A 19 -31.23 22.20 -4.80
C LEU A 19 -29.91 21.66 -4.20
N ALA A 20 -29.95 21.15 -2.98
CA ALA A 20 -28.79 20.56 -2.34
C ALA A 20 -28.30 19.28 -3.09
N LEU A 21 -29.23 18.42 -3.50
CA LEU A 21 -28.92 17.23 -4.32
C LEU A 21 -28.35 17.62 -5.69
N PHE A 22 -28.88 18.66 -6.31
CA PHE A 22 -28.37 19.17 -7.58
C PHE A 22 -26.94 19.70 -7.46
N PHE A 23 -26.62 20.45 -6.42
CA PHE A 23 -25.25 20.88 -6.15
C PHE A 23 -24.32 19.71 -5.85
N PHE A 24 -24.78 18.72 -5.09
CA PHE A 24 -24.03 17.50 -4.85
C PHE A 24 -23.72 16.75 -6.15
N PHE A 25 -24.72 16.65 -7.06
CA PHE A 25 -24.52 16.04 -8.37
C PHE A 25 -23.47 16.80 -9.19
N ILE A 26 -23.53 18.15 -9.25
CA ILE A 26 -22.52 18.95 -9.93
C ILE A 26 -21.12 18.72 -9.33
N LEU A 27 -21.01 18.69 -7.99
CA LEU A 27 -19.73 18.40 -7.33
C LEU A 27 -19.19 17.03 -7.73
N THR A 28 -20.07 16.03 -7.87
CA THR A 28 -19.66 14.66 -8.22
C THR A 28 -19.13 14.57 -9.64
N ILE A 29 -19.75 15.25 -10.60
CA ILE A 29 -19.26 15.25 -12.00
C ILE A 29 -18.06 16.17 -12.23
N THR A 30 -17.78 17.09 -11.30
CA THR A 30 -16.61 18.00 -11.36
C THR A 30 -15.41 17.49 -10.56
N ILE A 31 -15.46 16.24 -10.06
CA ILE A 31 -14.31 15.62 -9.39
C ILE A 31 -13.12 15.59 -10.34
N LYS A 32 -11.98 16.05 -9.85
CA LYS A 32 -10.70 16.00 -10.58
C LYS A 32 -9.73 15.08 -9.88
N ASP A 33 -8.97 14.34 -10.68
CA ASP A 33 -7.82 13.61 -10.18
C ASP A 33 -6.71 14.62 -9.84
N LYS A 34 -6.30 14.63 -8.59
CA LYS A 34 -5.17 15.42 -8.12
C LYS A 34 -3.99 14.48 -7.86
N GLU A 35 -2.81 14.88 -8.28
CA GLU A 35 -1.58 14.15 -7.98
C GLU A 35 -1.42 13.98 -6.47
N SER A 36 -1.10 12.75 -6.05
CA SER A 36 -0.81 12.43 -4.66
C SER A 36 0.52 13.05 -4.22
N LYS A 37 0.70 13.18 -2.92
CA LYS A 37 2.00 13.59 -2.38
C LYS A 37 3.09 12.59 -2.83
N TYR A 38 4.30 13.13 -3.06
CA TYR A 38 5.48 12.32 -3.41
C TYR A 38 5.33 11.53 -4.72
N LEU A 39 4.50 11.97 -5.67
CA LEU A 39 4.19 11.25 -6.90
C LEU A 39 5.45 10.86 -7.68
N LYS A 40 6.44 11.76 -7.79
CA LYS A 40 7.69 11.49 -8.51
C LYS A 40 8.46 10.34 -7.86
N GLU A 41 8.64 10.37 -6.54
CA GLU A 41 9.32 9.32 -5.78
C GLU A 41 8.58 7.99 -5.88
N LYS A 42 7.25 8.01 -5.74
CA LYS A 42 6.38 6.84 -5.89
C LYS A 42 6.54 6.19 -7.27
N LYS A 43 6.45 6.98 -8.35
CA LYS A 43 6.64 6.48 -9.72
C LYS A 43 8.04 5.89 -9.93
N THR A 44 9.08 6.56 -9.46
CA THR A 44 10.45 6.09 -9.59
C THR A 44 10.68 4.79 -8.82
N ALA A 45 10.15 4.68 -7.60
CA ALA A 45 10.25 3.45 -6.79
C ALA A 45 9.52 2.27 -7.45
N VAL A 46 8.35 2.52 -8.06
CA VAL A 46 7.60 1.49 -8.80
C VAL A 46 8.37 1.02 -10.03
N LEU A 47 8.95 1.93 -10.81
CA LEU A 47 9.80 1.55 -11.97
C LEU A 47 11.01 0.73 -11.54
N LEU A 48 11.63 1.07 -10.42
CA LEU A 48 12.76 0.31 -9.88
C LEU A 48 12.33 -1.10 -9.45
N ALA A 49 11.20 -1.22 -8.76
CA ALA A 49 10.64 -2.51 -8.35
C ALA A 49 10.26 -3.38 -9.57
N ASP A 50 9.60 -2.81 -10.58
CA ASP A 50 9.25 -3.51 -11.81
C ASP A 50 10.50 -4.00 -12.57
N SER A 51 11.54 -3.17 -12.64
CA SER A 51 12.83 -3.55 -13.22
C SER A 51 13.50 -4.68 -12.44
N ALA A 52 13.46 -4.62 -11.10
CA ALA A 52 13.97 -5.68 -10.24
C ALA A 52 13.22 -7.00 -10.45
N PHE A 53 11.89 -6.98 -10.56
CA PHE A 53 11.08 -8.17 -10.85
C PHE A 53 11.48 -8.83 -12.18
N LYS A 54 11.70 -8.02 -13.23
CA LYS A 54 12.16 -8.52 -14.54
C LYS A 54 13.54 -9.17 -14.45
N ILE A 55 14.46 -8.61 -13.68
CA ILE A 55 15.81 -9.18 -13.49
C ILE A 55 15.73 -10.51 -12.73
N VAL A 56 14.91 -10.58 -11.68
CA VAL A 56 14.68 -11.83 -10.93
C VAL A 56 14.12 -12.92 -11.83
N LYS A 57 13.11 -12.60 -12.65
CA LYS A 57 12.56 -13.54 -13.65
C LYS A 57 13.65 -14.01 -14.64
N ALA A 58 14.40 -13.07 -15.19
CA ALA A 58 15.47 -13.38 -16.15
C ALA A 58 16.57 -14.26 -15.51
N TYR A 59 16.93 -13.99 -14.26
CA TYR A 59 17.89 -14.82 -13.53
C TYR A 59 17.39 -16.25 -13.38
N ARG A 60 16.14 -16.46 -12.98
CA ARG A 60 15.56 -17.81 -12.87
C ARG A 60 15.64 -18.57 -14.19
N LEU A 61 15.19 -17.95 -15.28
CA LEU A 61 15.19 -18.56 -16.61
C LEU A 61 16.62 -18.91 -17.05
N ASN A 62 17.57 -17.98 -16.89
CA ASN A 62 18.96 -18.19 -17.31
C ASN A 62 19.70 -19.26 -16.50
N ASN A 63 19.26 -19.52 -15.28
CA ASN A 63 19.86 -20.56 -14.40
C ASN A 63 19.05 -21.87 -14.39
N GLY A 64 18.09 -22.02 -15.30
CA GLY A 64 17.30 -23.26 -15.40
C GLY A 64 16.39 -23.49 -14.20
N ILE A 65 16.05 -22.45 -13.42
CA ILE A 65 15.12 -22.54 -12.30
C ILE A 65 13.70 -22.39 -12.87
N PRO A 66 12.88 -23.45 -12.88
CA PRO A 66 11.60 -23.42 -13.57
C PRO A 66 10.62 -22.40 -12.96
N LEU A 67 9.81 -21.81 -13.82
CA LEU A 67 8.63 -21.07 -13.38
C LEU A 67 7.46 -22.04 -13.23
N ASP A 68 6.69 -21.89 -12.19
CA ASP A 68 5.48 -22.68 -11.98
C ASP A 68 4.31 -22.01 -12.69
N ILE A 69 4.13 -22.30 -13.98
CA ILE A 69 3.09 -21.68 -14.83
C ILE A 69 1.68 -21.89 -14.26
N LEU A 70 1.45 -23.00 -13.54
CA LEU A 70 0.16 -23.29 -12.95
C LEU A 70 -0.17 -22.34 -11.79
N ASN A 71 0.79 -22.10 -10.92
CA ASN A 71 0.64 -21.24 -9.73
C ASN A 71 1.04 -19.79 -10.02
N ASP A 72 1.92 -19.55 -11.00
CA ASP A 72 2.35 -18.24 -11.49
C ASP A 72 1.99 -18.04 -12.97
N PRO A 73 0.69 -17.97 -13.34
CA PRO A 73 0.27 -17.90 -14.74
C PRO A 73 0.73 -16.61 -15.45
N LYS A 74 1.16 -15.60 -14.70
CA LYS A 74 1.77 -14.37 -15.23
C LYS A 74 3.28 -14.49 -15.38
N GLU A 75 3.83 -15.63 -14.99
CA GLU A 75 5.26 -15.90 -15.03
C GLU A 75 6.09 -14.76 -14.40
N THR A 76 5.69 -14.32 -13.22
CA THR A 76 6.38 -13.21 -12.53
C THR A 76 7.78 -13.59 -12.10
N GLY A 77 8.03 -14.89 -11.87
CA GLY A 77 9.27 -15.41 -11.32
C GLY A 77 9.44 -15.16 -9.82
N LEU A 78 8.44 -14.58 -9.16
CA LEU A 78 8.46 -14.24 -7.74
C LEU A 78 7.61 -15.19 -6.89
N ILE A 79 6.99 -16.19 -7.51
CA ILE A 79 6.29 -17.28 -6.84
C ILE A 79 7.21 -18.47 -6.77
N GLY A 80 7.39 -19.04 -5.58
CA GLY A 80 8.13 -20.27 -5.33
C GLY A 80 7.28 -21.51 -5.58
N VAL A 81 7.56 -22.57 -4.82
CA VAL A 81 6.88 -23.85 -4.94
C VAL A 81 5.93 -24.09 -3.75
N PRO A 82 4.95 -25.00 -3.87
CA PRO A 82 4.05 -25.33 -2.76
C PRO A 82 4.81 -25.77 -1.51
N TYR A 83 5.88 -26.56 -1.71
CA TYR A 83 6.68 -27.09 -0.62
C TYR A 83 8.14 -27.32 -1.04
N SER A 84 9.05 -27.05 -0.11
CA SER A 84 10.47 -27.41 -0.17
C SER A 84 11.00 -27.67 1.23
N ILE A 85 12.27 -28.07 1.36
CA ILE A 85 12.89 -28.31 2.67
C ILE A 85 12.92 -27.06 3.56
N ILE A 86 12.90 -25.84 2.98
CA ILE A 86 12.93 -24.56 3.71
C ILE A 86 11.54 -23.93 3.84
N THR A 87 10.48 -24.66 3.53
CA THR A 87 9.09 -24.22 3.74
C THR A 87 8.66 -24.63 5.15
N TYR A 88 8.26 -23.65 5.98
CA TYR A 88 7.85 -23.90 7.35
C TYR A 88 6.34 -23.84 7.59
N GLU A 89 5.58 -23.28 6.65
CA GLU A 89 4.12 -23.06 6.77
C GLU A 89 3.44 -23.17 5.41
N GLU A 90 2.28 -23.81 5.36
CA GLU A 90 1.39 -23.77 4.21
C GLU A 90 0.56 -22.52 4.22
N VAL A 91 0.42 -21.87 3.06
CA VAL A 91 -0.39 -20.65 2.92
C VAL A 91 -1.24 -20.69 1.67
N ASN A 92 -2.31 -19.90 1.69
CA ASN A 92 -3.13 -19.71 0.50
C ASN A 92 -2.34 -18.94 -0.57
N LEU A 93 -2.22 -19.52 -1.76
CA LEU A 93 -1.54 -18.94 -2.91
C LEU A 93 -2.06 -17.53 -3.27
N ASP A 94 -3.36 -17.26 -3.07
CA ASP A 94 -3.93 -15.94 -3.34
C ASP A 94 -3.34 -14.83 -2.47
N LEU A 95 -2.90 -15.18 -1.25
CA LEU A 95 -2.19 -14.23 -0.38
C LEU A 95 -0.85 -13.82 -0.98
N VAL A 96 -0.10 -14.79 -1.52
CA VAL A 96 1.18 -14.52 -2.17
C VAL A 96 0.98 -13.79 -3.50
N LYS A 97 0.00 -14.20 -4.32
CA LYS A 97 -0.36 -13.48 -5.56
C LYS A 97 -0.76 -12.02 -5.31
N ALA A 98 -1.43 -11.75 -4.19
CA ALA A 98 -1.80 -10.38 -3.84
C ALA A 98 -0.58 -9.45 -3.61
N SER A 99 0.59 -10.00 -3.29
CA SER A 99 1.84 -9.26 -3.04
C SER A 99 2.59 -8.81 -4.29
N LEU A 100 2.24 -9.33 -5.48
CA LEU A 100 3.07 -9.25 -6.69
C LEU A 100 3.06 -7.90 -7.43
N ALA A 101 2.24 -6.94 -7.03
CA ALA A 101 2.16 -5.65 -7.72
C ALA A 101 3.35 -4.75 -7.39
N ALA A 102 4.08 -4.25 -8.39
CA ALA A 102 5.17 -3.30 -8.19
C ALA A 102 4.70 -1.99 -7.53
N ASN A 103 3.41 -1.65 -7.65
CA ASN A 103 2.80 -0.48 -7.01
C ASN A 103 2.89 -0.48 -5.48
N TYR A 104 3.21 -1.61 -4.83
CA TYR A 104 3.55 -1.62 -3.40
C TYR A 104 4.75 -0.73 -3.06
N ALA A 105 5.68 -0.52 -4.02
CA ALA A 105 6.76 0.42 -3.81
C ALA A 105 6.27 1.86 -3.58
N ALA A 106 5.16 2.25 -4.22
CA ALA A 106 4.52 3.55 -3.95
C ALA A 106 3.90 3.62 -2.55
N LEU A 107 3.29 2.53 -2.07
CA LEU A 107 2.80 2.44 -0.69
C LEU A 107 3.95 2.59 0.31
N PHE A 108 5.07 1.89 0.09
CA PHE A 108 6.21 2.01 0.99
C PHE A 108 6.83 3.41 0.97
N VAL A 109 6.86 4.11 -0.16
CA VAL A 109 7.26 5.53 -0.19
C VAL A 109 6.35 6.36 0.73
N GLU A 110 5.04 6.16 0.65
CA GLU A 110 4.08 6.87 1.50
C GLU A 110 4.32 6.58 2.98
N LEU A 111 4.36 5.31 3.38
CA LEU A 111 4.59 4.88 4.76
C LEU A 111 5.92 5.38 5.34
N LEU A 112 6.99 5.39 4.54
CA LEU A 112 8.30 5.90 4.96
C LEU A 112 8.27 7.42 5.14
N ARG A 113 7.59 8.15 4.24
CA ARG A 113 7.43 9.60 4.35
C ARG A 113 6.52 10.01 5.52
N GLU A 114 5.50 9.23 5.85
CA GLU A 114 4.67 9.44 7.05
C GLU A 114 5.48 9.33 8.34
N LYS A 115 6.49 8.46 8.37
CA LYS A 115 7.46 8.38 9.47
C LYS A 115 8.45 9.56 9.50
N LYS A 116 8.31 10.54 8.58
CA LYS A 116 9.13 11.76 8.48
C LYS A 116 10.62 11.49 8.26
N LEU A 117 10.96 10.35 7.66
CA LEU A 117 12.33 9.98 7.33
C LEU A 117 12.89 10.90 6.24
N LYS A 118 14.11 11.33 6.42
CA LYS A 118 14.89 12.16 5.49
C LYS A 118 15.98 11.34 4.83
N GLU A 119 16.57 11.87 3.77
CA GLU A 119 17.77 11.30 3.14
C GLU A 119 18.86 11.05 4.20
N ASP A 120 19.55 9.94 4.10
CA ASP A 120 20.57 9.42 5.03
C ASP A 120 20.06 8.93 6.40
N ASP A 121 18.77 9.07 6.71
CA ASP A 121 18.24 8.49 7.93
C ASP A 121 18.32 6.96 7.90
N SER A 122 18.68 6.40 9.05
CA SER A 122 18.72 4.94 9.20
C SER A 122 17.40 4.41 9.72
N LEU A 123 17.01 3.24 9.20
CA LEU A 123 15.84 2.48 9.67
C LEU A 123 16.19 1.01 9.80
N ILE A 124 15.41 0.30 10.61
CA ILE A 124 15.51 -1.15 10.72
C ILE A 124 14.52 -1.77 9.75
N VAL A 125 14.97 -2.76 8.99
CA VAL A 125 14.17 -3.51 8.03
C VAL A 125 14.25 -4.99 8.39
N TYR A 126 13.13 -5.59 8.72
CA TYR A 126 13.01 -7.02 8.89
C TYR A 126 12.30 -7.62 7.67
N LEU A 127 12.97 -8.53 6.98
CA LEU A 127 12.48 -9.23 5.80
C LEU A 127 12.37 -10.71 6.10
N ASP A 128 11.38 -11.38 5.55
CA ASP A 128 11.36 -12.83 5.48
C ASP A 128 11.15 -13.32 4.04
N GLY A 129 11.48 -14.57 3.76
CA GLY A 129 11.37 -15.16 2.44
C GLY A 129 9.94 -15.23 1.90
N SER A 130 8.91 -14.99 2.71
CA SER A 130 7.51 -15.27 2.38
C SER A 130 6.93 -14.36 1.29
N PHE A 131 7.35 -13.10 1.24
CA PHE A 131 6.85 -12.12 0.27
C PHE A 131 7.98 -11.42 -0.49
N PRO A 132 8.69 -12.14 -1.41
CA PRO A 132 9.83 -11.57 -2.11
C PRO A 132 9.49 -10.29 -2.89
N ALA A 133 8.30 -10.20 -3.47
CA ALA A 133 7.86 -9.00 -4.19
C ALA A 133 7.68 -7.77 -3.27
N LEU A 134 7.15 -7.95 -2.05
CA LEU A 134 7.05 -6.87 -1.08
C LEU A 134 8.41 -6.44 -0.57
N ASN A 135 9.32 -7.40 -0.33
CA ASN A 135 10.69 -7.10 0.07
C ASN A 135 11.38 -6.22 -0.97
N ILE A 136 11.31 -6.60 -2.25
CA ILE A 136 11.87 -5.82 -3.37
C ILE A 136 11.21 -4.44 -3.44
N SER A 137 9.89 -4.36 -3.29
CA SER A 137 9.15 -3.11 -3.32
C SER A 137 9.55 -2.16 -2.18
N LEU A 138 9.74 -2.68 -0.96
CA LEU A 138 10.24 -1.90 0.18
C LEU A 138 11.66 -1.41 -0.07
N LEU A 139 12.57 -2.29 -0.50
CA LEU A 139 13.96 -1.92 -0.80
C LEU A 139 14.05 -0.90 -1.94
N SER A 140 13.16 -0.97 -2.93
CA SER A 140 13.06 0.04 -3.99
C SER A 140 12.67 1.40 -3.44
N ALA A 141 11.70 1.47 -2.54
CA ALA A 141 11.31 2.72 -1.89
C ALA A 141 12.46 3.29 -1.03
N ILE A 142 13.14 2.44 -0.26
CA ILE A 142 14.30 2.81 0.57
C ILE A 142 15.42 3.42 -0.30
N LYS A 143 15.73 2.78 -1.44
CA LYS A 143 16.78 3.28 -2.35
C LYS A 143 16.41 4.64 -2.96
N ILE A 144 15.18 4.80 -3.42
CA ILE A 144 14.72 6.07 -4.02
C ILE A 144 14.70 7.20 -2.99
N LEU A 145 14.36 6.89 -1.73
CA LEU A 145 14.39 7.85 -0.62
C LEU A 145 15.78 8.05 -0.04
N LYS A 146 16.78 7.33 -0.53
CA LYS A 146 18.18 7.36 -0.10
C LYS A 146 18.34 7.13 1.42
N LEU A 147 17.58 6.18 1.96
CA LEU A 147 17.63 5.79 3.36
C LEU A 147 18.71 4.72 3.57
N LYS A 148 19.19 4.59 4.82
CA LYS A 148 20.21 3.62 5.22
C LYS A 148 19.57 2.48 6.02
N PRO A 149 19.17 1.36 5.37
CA PRO A 149 18.56 0.25 6.05
C PRO A 149 19.59 -0.55 6.85
N ILE A 150 19.20 -1.06 8.01
CA ILE A 150 19.83 -2.14 8.74
C ILE A 150 18.94 -3.36 8.52
N ILE A 151 19.42 -4.33 7.72
CA ILE A 151 18.59 -5.41 7.20
C ILE A 151 18.77 -6.69 8.02
N PHE A 152 17.66 -7.17 8.58
CA PHE A 152 17.51 -8.50 9.16
C PHE A 152 16.73 -9.35 8.18
N LEU A 153 17.22 -10.55 7.87
CA LEU A 153 16.57 -11.47 6.94
C LEU A 153 16.33 -12.83 7.58
N SER A 154 15.08 -13.27 7.64
CA SER A 154 14.68 -14.66 7.85
C SER A 154 14.75 -15.41 6.53
N VAL A 155 15.57 -16.46 6.46
CA VAL A 155 15.85 -17.17 5.19
C VAL A 155 14.75 -18.16 4.84
N ALA A 156 14.19 -18.88 5.82
CA ALA A 156 13.05 -19.76 5.61
C ALA A 156 11.82 -18.97 5.10
N SER A 157 10.94 -19.65 4.43
CA SER A 157 9.77 -19.04 3.80
C SER A 157 8.51 -19.88 4.03
N VAL A 158 7.37 -19.29 3.85
CA VAL A 158 6.11 -20.02 3.68
C VAL A 158 6.02 -20.61 2.27
N ALA A 159 5.02 -21.45 2.03
CA ALA A 159 4.69 -21.94 0.70
C ALA A 159 4.58 -20.80 -0.32
N TYR A 160 5.03 -21.05 -1.54
CA TYR A 160 5.00 -20.11 -2.66
C TYR A 160 5.82 -18.79 -2.48
N GLY A 161 6.53 -18.60 -1.37
CA GLY A 161 7.47 -17.50 -1.21
C GLY A 161 8.83 -17.79 -1.86
N ALA A 162 9.91 -17.15 -1.40
CA ALA A 162 11.27 -17.45 -1.86
C ALA A 162 11.79 -18.73 -1.21
N ASN A 163 11.08 -19.85 -1.42
CA ASN A 163 11.28 -21.14 -0.76
C ASN A 163 12.03 -22.17 -1.61
N LEU A 164 12.57 -21.79 -2.76
CA LEU A 164 13.45 -22.69 -3.52
C LEU A 164 14.83 -22.74 -2.89
N PRO A 165 15.42 -23.93 -2.61
CA PRO A 165 16.73 -24.04 -1.94
C PRO A 165 17.87 -23.36 -2.69
N ASN A 166 17.82 -23.31 -4.01
CA ASN A 166 18.79 -22.65 -4.87
C ASN A 166 18.37 -21.24 -5.31
N PHE A 167 17.25 -20.72 -4.78
CA PHE A 167 16.73 -19.40 -5.10
C PHE A 167 15.93 -18.82 -3.93
N THR A 168 16.61 -18.65 -2.79
CA THR A 168 16.07 -17.98 -1.60
C THR A 168 16.12 -16.44 -1.78
N PHE A 169 15.64 -15.70 -0.80
CA PHE A 169 15.76 -14.24 -0.86
C PHE A 169 17.23 -13.75 -0.80
N LEU A 170 18.17 -14.60 -0.34
CA LEU A 170 19.61 -14.31 -0.42
C LEU A 170 20.11 -14.25 -1.86
N GLU A 171 19.75 -15.24 -2.69
CA GLU A 171 20.08 -15.24 -4.12
C GLU A 171 19.41 -14.09 -4.86
N ILE A 172 18.18 -13.74 -4.50
CA ILE A 172 17.47 -12.57 -5.07
C ILE A 172 18.25 -11.29 -4.77
N MET A 173 18.66 -11.08 -3.52
CA MET A 173 19.43 -9.90 -3.12
C MET A 173 20.78 -9.83 -3.84
N ASP A 174 21.52 -10.93 -3.87
CA ASP A 174 22.81 -11.02 -4.59
C ASP A 174 22.64 -10.71 -6.08
N THR A 175 21.62 -11.27 -6.72
CA THR A 175 21.29 -11.02 -8.13
C THR A 175 21.02 -9.53 -8.38
N LEU A 176 20.20 -8.91 -7.55
CA LEU A 176 19.83 -7.50 -7.70
C LEU A 176 21.01 -6.55 -7.41
N ASN A 177 21.89 -6.92 -6.48
CA ASN A 177 23.12 -6.18 -6.21
C ASN A 177 24.11 -6.29 -7.39
N LYS A 178 24.32 -7.50 -7.93
CA LYS A 178 25.16 -7.72 -9.12
C LYS A 178 24.65 -6.97 -10.35
N ALA A 179 23.33 -6.88 -10.49
CA ALA A 179 22.67 -6.07 -11.54
C ALA A 179 22.68 -4.57 -11.24
N LYS A 180 23.26 -4.11 -10.13
CA LYS A 180 23.30 -2.70 -9.69
C LYS A 180 21.91 -2.07 -9.48
N ILE A 181 20.89 -2.87 -9.26
CA ILE A 181 19.56 -2.42 -8.87
C ILE A 181 19.60 -1.94 -7.43
N PHE A 182 20.22 -2.74 -6.55
CA PHE A 182 20.46 -2.38 -5.16
C PHE A 182 21.97 -2.33 -4.86
N ASP A 183 22.30 -1.80 -3.72
CA ASP A 183 23.63 -1.76 -3.11
C ASP A 183 23.50 -2.04 -1.60
N PHE A 184 22.52 -2.86 -1.23
CA PHE A 184 22.22 -3.19 0.14
C PHE A 184 22.80 -4.56 0.53
N ASN A 185 23.36 -4.64 1.72
CA ASN A 185 23.79 -5.90 2.32
C ASN A 185 22.78 -6.34 3.38
N VAL A 186 22.63 -7.64 3.54
CA VAL A 186 21.94 -8.21 4.70
C VAL A 186 22.92 -8.16 5.87
N ASP A 187 22.59 -7.39 6.92
CA ASP A 187 23.45 -7.22 8.09
C ASP A 187 23.39 -8.44 9.02
N TYR A 188 22.18 -9.00 9.17
CA TYR A 188 21.93 -10.14 10.06
C TYR A 188 20.95 -11.11 9.40
N ALA A 189 21.25 -12.40 9.52
CA ALA A 189 20.34 -13.46 9.08
C ALA A 189 19.79 -14.24 10.28
N LEU A 190 18.56 -14.72 10.13
CA LEU A 190 17.91 -15.68 11.02
C LEU A 190 17.51 -16.91 10.20
N ILE A 191 17.40 -18.05 10.85
CA ILE A 191 16.93 -19.26 10.17
C ILE A 191 15.51 -19.05 9.62
N GLY A 192 14.62 -18.46 10.40
CA GLY A 192 13.20 -18.34 10.10
C GLY A 192 12.37 -19.39 10.82
N GLY A 193 11.18 -19.70 10.30
CA GLY A 193 10.20 -20.54 10.97
C GLY A 193 9.33 -19.76 11.98
N TYR A 194 8.49 -20.48 12.72
CA TYR A 194 7.51 -19.84 13.63
C TYR A 194 8.17 -19.01 14.74
N ASP A 195 9.32 -19.43 15.23
CA ASP A 195 10.09 -18.81 16.31
C ASP A 195 11.33 -18.04 15.85
N GLN A 196 11.57 -18.00 14.53
CA GLN A 196 12.77 -17.46 13.89
C GLN A 196 14.06 -18.28 14.14
N MET A 197 13.95 -19.41 14.83
CA MET A 197 15.05 -20.31 15.19
C MET A 197 14.97 -21.65 14.43
N GLY A 198 14.02 -21.77 13.49
CA GLY A 198 13.82 -22.96 12.67
C GLY A 198 12.69 -23.86 13.13
N SER A 199 11.81 -23.42 14.01
CA SER A 199 10.61 -24.19 14.35
C SER A 199 9.73 -24.35 13.11
N GLY A 200 9.25 -25.57 12.87
CA GLY A 200 8.55 -25.96 11.64
C GLY A 200 9.46 -26.47 10.52
N LEU A 201 10.80 -26.45 10.72
CA LEU A 201 11.77 -26.96 9.77
C LEU A 201 12.46 -28.24 10.31
N SER A 202 12.86 -29.12 9.41
CA SER A 202 13.69 -30.29 9.75
C SER A 202 15.09 -29.84 10.20
N PHE A 203 15.85 -30.80 10.78
CA PHE A 203 17.24 -30.55 11.14
C PHE A 203 18.08 -30.22 9.88
N GLU A 204 17.91 -31.00 8.83
CA GLU A 204 18.62 -30.84 7.55
C GLU A 204 18.33 -29.47 6.92
N ALA A 205 17.09 -29.00 6.98
CA ALA A 205 16.72 -27.70 6.49
C ALA A 205 17.41 -26.55 7.25
N ARG A 206 17.51 -26.69 8.57
CA ARG A 206 18.23 -25.70 9.40
C ARG A 206 19.72 -25.69 9.10
N GLU A 207 20.36 -26.84 8.96
CA GLU A 207 21.77 -26.90 8.58
C GLU A 207 21.99 -26.31 7.18
N PHE A 208 21.15 -26.67 6.21
CA PHE A 208 21.18 -26.06 4.88
C PHE A 208 21.13 -24.54 4.92
N ILE A 209 20.23 -23.94 5.71
CA ILE A 209 20.14 -22.48 5.85
C ILE A 209 21.41 -21.90 6.49
N LYS A 210 21.98 -22.56 7.50
CA LYS A 210 23.24 -22.12 8.14
C LYS A 210 24.40 -22.11 7.16
N GLU A 211 24.55 -23.18 6.36
CA GLU A 211 25.57 -23.24 5.30
C GLU A 211 25.39 -22.12 4.27
N LYS A 212 24.14 -21.89 3.85
CA LYS A 212 23.82 -20.84 2.89
C LYS A 212 24.16 -19.46 3.43
N VAL A 213 23.79 -19.14 4.66
CA VAL A 213 24.11 -17.86 5.32
C VAL A 213 25.63 -17.69 5.45
N SER A 214 26.35 -18.79 5.79
CA SER A 214 27.81 -18.79 5.86
C SER A 214 28.45 -18.54 4.49
N PHE A 215 27.92 -19.13 3.41
CA PHE A 215 28.38 -18.91 2.04
C PHE A 215 28.33 -17.42 1.65
N TYR A 216 27.27 -16.72 2.03
CA TYR A 216 27.14 -15.29 1.80
C TYR A 216 27.89 -14.43 2.83
N LYS A 217 28.61 -15.06 3.81
CA LYS A 217 29.36 -14.37 4.87
C LYS A 217 28.51 -13.42 5.71
N ILE A 218 27.25 -13.74 5.89
CA ILE A 218 26.30 -12.96 6.70
C ILE A 218 26.35 -13.50 8.13
N LYS A 219 26.22 -12.61 9.12
CA LYS A 219 26.14 -13.01 10.51
C LYS A 219 24.80 -13.67 10.81
N LEU A 220 24.80 -14.98 11.08
CA LEU A 220 23.62 -15.66 11.61
C LEU A 220 23.47 -15.31 13.09
N ILE A 221 22.27 -14.92 13.48
CA ILE A 221 21.95 -14.54 14.87
C ILE A 221 20.75 -15.33 15.39
N THR A 222 20.66 -15.42 16.71
CA THR A 222 19.49 -15.98 17.41
C THR A 222 18.40 -14.91 17.58
N LYS A 223 17.22 -15.35 18.03
CA LYS A 223 16.13 -14.43 18.36
C LYS A 223 16.50 -13.48 19.49
N GLU A 224 17.17 -14.01 20.52
CA GLU A 224 17.66 -13.25 21.68
C GLU A 224 18.69 -12.21 21.25
N GLU A 225 19.66 -12.58 20.41
CA GLU A 225 20.63 -11.64 19.83
C GLU A 225 19.93 -10.54 19.01
N LYS A 226 18.90 -10.90 18.20
CA LYS A 226 18.09 -9.93 17.47
C LYS A 226 17.46 -8.91 18.42
N ASP A 227 16.84 -9.37 19.50
CA ASP A 227 16.16 -8.49 20.46
C ASP A 227 17.15 -7.55 21.15
N ILE A 228 18.35 -8.05 21.48
CA ILE A 228 19.46 -7.23 22.03
C ILE A 228 19.92 -6.17 21.02
N ILE A 229 20.05 -6.56 19.73
CA ILE A 229 20.48 -5.62 18.69
C ILE A 229 19.39 -4.57 18.45
N LEU A 230 18.11 -4.99 18.37
CA LEU A 230 16.98 -4.06 18.21
C LEU A 230 16.89 -3.06 19.37
N ALA A 231 17.20 -3.48 20.60
CA ALA A 231 17.21 -2.60 21.76
C ALA A 231 18.26 -1.48 21.62
N LYS A 232 19.40 -1.72 20.96
CA LYS A 232 20.42 -0.70 20.65
C LYS A 232 19.92 0.36 19.67
N PHE A 233 18.95 0.00 18.82
CA PHE A 233 18.37 0.86 17.80
C PHE A 233 16.95 1.34 18.15
N LYS A 234 16.59 1.35 19.43
CA LYS A 234 15.22 1.66 19.92
C LYS A 234 14.60 2.94 19.33
N ASN A 235 15.43 3.92 18.98
CA ASN A 235 14.98 5.20 18.43
C ASN A 235 14.83 5.19 16.88
N LYS A 236 15.15 4.08 16.22
CA LYS A 236 15.02 3.97 14.77
C LYS A 236 13.68 3.32 14.40
N PRO A 237 13.01 3.80 13.35
CA PRO A 237 11.78 3.16 12.90
C PRO A 237 12.09 1.74 12.41
N LEU A 238 11.20 0.81 12.76
CA LEU A 238 11.18 -0.57 12.29
C LEU A 238 10.10 -0.71 11.22
N ILE A 239 10.45 -1.35 10.11
CA ILE A 239 9.50 -1.88 9.11
C ILE A 239 9.74 -3.38 9.00
N GLU A 240 8.67 -4.13 9.13
CA GLU A 240 8.70 -5.59 9.16
C GLU A 240 7.82 -6.16 8.04
N ILE A 241 8.43 -6.91 7.12
CA ILE A 241 7.75 -7.69 6.10
C ILE A 241 7.87 -9.16 6.51
N ALA A 242 6.86 -9.67 7.21
CA ALA A 242 6.82 -11.05 7.64
C ALA A 242 5.40 -11.60 7.49
N TYR A 243 5.30 -12.90 7.22
CA TYR A 243 4.03 -13.58 6.97
C TYR A 243 2.98 -13.35 8.07
N ASN A 244 3.39 -13.40 9.33
CA ASN A 244 2.51 -13.23 10.49
C ASN A 244 2.20 -11.76 10.85
N LYS A 245 2.77 -10.81 10.12
CA LYS A 245 2.61 -9.36 10.37
C LYS A 245 1.84 -8.66 9.27
N ILE A 246 1.92 -9.15 8.04
CA ILE A 246 1.36 -8.49 6.87
C ILE A 246 0.32 -9.39 6.19
N ASN A 247 -0.79 -8.79 5.80
CA ASN A 247 -1.76 -9.41 4.93
C ASN A 247 -1.80 -8.64 3.59
N PRO A 248 -1.09 -9.09 2.54
CA PRO A 248 -1.06 -8.41 1.26
C PRO A 248 -2.43 -8.24 0.60
N LYS A 249 -3.35 -9.19 0.80
CA LYS A 249 -4.70 -9.11 0.26
C LYS A 249 -5.48 -7.94 0.90
N LYS A 250 -5.41 -7.80 2.22
CA LYS A 250 -6.01 -6.68 2.94
C LYS A 250 -5.39 -5.34 2.49
N TRP A 251 -4.08 -5.27 2.36
CA TRP A 251 -3.40 -4.06 1.88
C TRP A 251 -3.79 -3.72 0.44
N LYS A 252 -3.91 -4.72 -0.43
CA LYS A 252 -4.34 -4.53 -1.83
C LYS A 252 -5.72 -3.89 -1.91
N GLU A 253 -6.64 -4.29 -1.04
CA GLU A 253 -7.99 -3.72 -0.92
C GLU A 253 -7.97 -2.33 -0.30
N GLU A 254 -7.32 -2.17 0.87
CA GLU A 254 -7.29 -0.93 1.66
C GLU A 254 -6.65 0.24 0.90
N TYR A 255 -5.54 -0.03 0.20
CA TYR A 255 -4.80 0.99 -0.55
C TYR A 255 -5.14 0.99 -2.05
N GLU A 256 -6.13 0.21 -2.48
CA GLU A 256 -6.56 0.08 -3.87
C GLU A 256 -5.37 -0.20 -4.82
N ILE A 257 -4.48 -1.12 -4.44
CA ILE A 257 -3.27 -1.41 -5.19
C ILE A 257 -3.62 -2.14 -6.48
N LYS A 258 -3.41 -1.48 -7.60
CA LYS A 258 -3.63 -2.04 -8.94
C LYS A 258 -2.37 -2.74 -9.45
N GLU A 259 -2.55 -3.71 -10.34
CA GLU A 259 -1.44 -4.40 -11.00
C GLU A 259 -0.83 -3.53 -12.11
N GLU A 260 -1.66 -2.75 -12.80
CA GLU A 260 -1.20 -1.78 -13.79
C GLU A 260 -0.40 -0.66 -13.11
N LEU A 261 0.78 -0.38 -13.66
CA LEU A 261 1.69 0.61 -13.11
C LEU A 261 1.04 2.00 -13.05
N PHE A 262 1.30 2.71 -11.97
CA PHE A 262 0.88 4.09 -11.72
C PHE A 262 -0.64 4.31 -11.65
N LYS A 263 -1.44 3.26 -11.50
CA LYS A 263 -2.88 3.35 -11.31
C LYS A 263 -3.29 3.17 -9.86
N GLY A 264 -4.37 3.84 -9.48
CA GLY A 264 -4.97 3.77 -8.16
C GLY A 264 -4.71 4.99 -7.28
N ARG A 265 -5.29 4.95 -6.08
CA ARG A 265 -5.30 6.05 -5.10
C ARG A 265 -3.90 6.49 -4.65
N LEU A 266 -2.92 5.60 -4.68
CA LEU A 266 -1.53 5.93 -4.32
C LEU A 266 -0.91 7.00 -5.24
N PHE A 267 -1.41 7.16 -6.46
CA PHE A 267 -0.87 8.11 -7.45
C PHE A 267 -1.78 9.31 -7.67
N TYR A 268 -3.09 9.10 -7.63
CA TYR A 268 -4.09 10.13 -7.90
C TYR A 268 -5.23 10.05 -6.89
N GLU A 269 -5.51 11.17 -6.24
CA GLU A 269 -6.62 11.32 -5.30
C GLU A 269 -7.78 12.03 -5.98
N LYS A 270 -8.97 11.47 -5.88
CA LYS A 270 -10.18 12.16 -6.31
C LYS A 270 -10.50 13.27 -5.32
N ARG A 271 -10.49 14.51 -5.79
CA ARG A 271 -10.82 15.67 -4.94
C ARG A 271 -11.94 16.50 -5.54
N TYR A 272 -12.86 16.89 -4.68
CA TYR A 272 -13.86 17.91 -5.00
C TYR A 272 -13.20 19.27 -5.12
N SER A 273 -13.73 20.13 -6.01
CA SER A 273 -13.29 21.51 -6.08
C SER A 273 -13.68 22.25 -4.80
N LEU A 274 -12.70 22.62 -3.98
CA LEU A 274 -12.93 23.36 -2.74
C LEU A 274 -13.69 24.67 -3.01
N PHE A 275 -13.34 25.38 -4.09
CA PHE A 275 -14.01 26.62 -4.49
C PHE A 275 -15.50 26.38 -4.75
N LEU A 276 -15.84 25.39 -5.59
CA LEU A 276 -17.26 25.07 -5.87
C LEU A 276 -18.01 24.62 -4.61
N THR A 277 -17.35 23.82 -3.75
CA THR A 277 -17.94 23.36 -2.48
C THR A 277 -18.28 24.53 -1.57
N VAL A 278 -17.36 25.50 -1.42
CA VAL A 278 -17.60 26.71 -0.61
C VAL A 278 -18.67 27.56 -1.23
N CYS A 279 -18.67 27.79 -2.56
CA CYS A 279 -19.69 28.54 -3.26
C CYS A 279 -21.09 27.91 -3.09
N PHE A 280 -21.23 26.61 -3.28
CA PHE A 280 -22.52 25.93 -3.15
C PHE A 280 -23.01 25.93 -1.70
N LEU A 281 -22.13 25.77 -0.72
CA LEU A 281 -22.49 25.91 0.69
C LEU A 281 -22.98 27.34 1.01
N ALA A 282 -22.27 28.37 0.52
CA ALA A 282 -22.67 29.75 0.72
C ALA A 282 -24.05 30.03 0.10
N ILE A 283 -24.31 29.55 -1.12
CA ILE A 283 -25.61 29.70 -1.79
C ILE A 283 -26.71 29.02 -0.95
N LEU A 284 -26.49 27.79 -0.50
CA LEU A 284 -27.45 27.06 0.34
C LEU A 284 -27.74 27.81 1.65
N LEU A 285 -26.72 28.35 2.30
CA LEU A 285 -26.91 29.17 3.53
C LEU A 285 -27.67 30.44 3.26
N ILE A 286 -27.40 31.12 2.16
CA ILE A 286 -28.15 32.36 1.76
C ILE A 286 -29.62 32.03 1.47
N VAL A 287 -29.88 30.97 0.70
CA VAL A 287 -31.24 30.52 0.39
C VAL A 287 -31.97 30.14 1.69
N LEU A 288 -31.35 29.41 2.59
CA LEU A 288 -31.92 29.04 3.88
C LEU A 288 -32.23 30.29 4.72
N TYR A 289 -31.31 31.26 4.77
CA TYR A 289 -31.53 32.54 5.46
C TYR A 289 -32.71 33.33 4.87
N LEU A 290 -32.83 33.36 3.53
CA LEU A 290 -33.94 34.05 2.84
C LEU A 290 -35.29 33.34 3.13
N ILE A 291 -35.31 31.98 3.13
CA ILE A 291 -36.51 31.22 3.50
C ILE A 291 -36.97 31.54 4.91
N ILE A 292 -36.06 31.66 5.86
CA ILE A 292 -36.39 31.96 7.27
C ILE A 292 -36.78 33.43 7.47
N LYS A 293 -36.05 34.36 6.82
CA LYS A 293 -36.23 35.80 7.04
C LYS A 293 -37.47 36.39 6.35
N TYR A 294 -37.73 35.98 5.11
CA TYR A 294 -38.74 36.64 4.28
C TYR A 294 -40.07 35.92 4.18
N ASP A 295 -40.27 34.79 4.90
CA ASP A 295 -41.54 34.04 4.87
C ASP A 295 -42.04 33.85 3.43
N LEU A 296 -41.20 33.30 2.57
CA LEU A 296 -41.43 33.17 1.11
C LEU A 296 -42.80 32.54 0.78
N GLU A 297 -43.36 31.82 1.72
CA GLU A 297 -44.70 31.24 1.61
C GLU A 297 -45.78 32.34 1.49
N TYR A 298 -45.67 33.40 2.26
CA TYR A 298 -46.65 34.49 2.20
C TYR A 298 -46.65 35.19 0.84
N TYR A 299 -45.49 35.46 0.27
CA TYR A 299 -45.38 36.11 -1.05
C TYR A 299 -45.86 35.22 -2.20
N LEU A 300 -45.56 33.92 -2.18
CA LEU A 300 -45.99 32.98 -3.23
C LEU A 300 -47.50 32.71 -3.19
N LEU A 301 -48.10 32.63 -2.00
CA LEU A 301 -49.53 32.44 -1.84
C LEU A 301 -50.31 33.72 -2.17
N LYS A 302 -49.82 34.91 -1.81
CA LYS A 302 -50.41 36.18 -2.15
C LYS A 302 -50.45 36.41 -3.66
N LYS A 303 -49.37 36.13 -4.36
CA LYS A 303 -49.29 36.20 -5.82
C LYS A 303 -50.25 35.25 -6.52
N LYS A 304 -50.43 34.04 -5.98
CA LYS A 304 -51.39 33.09 -6.48
C LYS A 304 -52.84 33.54 -6.30
N GLN A 305 -53.17 34.22 -5.21
CA GLN A 305 -54.51 34.79 -4.98
C GLN A 305 -54.77 36.03 -5.85
N GLU A 306 -53.77 36.82 -6.17
CA GLU A 306 -53.88 37.95 -7.09
C GLU A 306 -54.14 37.46 -8.53
N ILE A 307 -53.42 36.44 -9.01
CA ILE A 307 -53.62 35.86 -10.34
C ILE A 307 -55.03 35.22 -10.45
N TYR A 308 -55.55 34.62 -9.39
CA TYR A 308 -56.90 34.04 -9.37
C TYR A 308 -58.00 35.12 -9.32
N LYS A 309 -57.72 36.35 -8.90
CA LYS A 309 -58.64 37.49 -8.87
C LYS A 309 -58.66 38.28 -10.18
N GLU A 310 -57.57 38.24 -10.95
CA GLU A 310 -57.48 38.91 -12.25
C GLU A 310 -57.93 38.00 -13.42
N GLY A 311 -58.22 36.74 -13.17
CA GLY A 311 -58.64 35.78 -14.17
C GLY A 311 -60.15 35.44 -14.15
N VAL A 312 -60.99 36.26 -13.50
CA VAL A 312 -62.46 36.15 -13.52
C VAL A 312 -63.07 37.37 -14.21
#